data_77019f07a6718cd372edf7b56e774039
#
_entry.id   77019f07a6718cd372edf7b56e774039
#
_cell.length_a   1.000
_cell.length_b   1.000
_cell.length_c   1.000
_cell.angle_alpha   90.00
_cell.angle_beta   90.00
_cell.angle_gamma   90.00
#
_symmetry.space_group_name_H-M   'P 1'
#
loop_
_entity.id
_entity.type
_entity.pdbx_description
1 polymer ?
#
loop_
_entity_poly.entity_id
_entity_poly.type
_entity_poly.pdbx_seq_one_letter_code
_entity_poly.pdbx_strand_id
1 'polypeptide(L)'
;VLIAAAVGVLLVIGLKDAGIFKKIYLRFYYFLFPEKDIARYGYQYIQIRQALAVGGLLGADSRRYMFDIARQRDDLAYVKLVQTSGALVGIVVILTFLLLFREGYKIARNSNNRFCQGLAWGITANIAVQTLVHIGYCSGSMPITGVPLLFFSAGYTNIASSLMQIAVLLMLSTGFMEGEIGYEEPDV
;
A
#
# COMPACT_ATOMS: atom_id res chain seq x y z
N VAL A 1 -4.70 20.74 7.44
CA VAL A 1 -4.81 19.27 7.45
C VAL A 1 -5.90 18.83 8.44
N LEU A 2 -5.88 19.28 9.71
CA LEU A 2 -6.87 18.92 10.74
C LEU A 2 -8.31 19.34 10.37
N ILE A 3 -8.48 20.52 9.77
CA ILE A 3 -9.79 21.02 9.33
C ILE A 3 -10.33 20.16 8.16
N ALA A 4 -9.50 19.81 7.19
CA ALA A 4 -9.90 18.94 6.09
C ALA A 4 -10.27 17.52 6.57
N ALA A 5 -9.54 16.98 7.56
CA ALA A 5 -9.88 15.72 8.19
C ALA A 5 -11.19 15.80 8.98
N ALA A 6 -11.43 16.87 9.72
CA ALA A 6 -12.67 17.10 10.46
C ALA A 6 -13.88 17.26 9.52
N VAL A 7 -13.72 18.00 8.44
CA VAL A 7 -14.78 18.16 7.39
C VAL A 7 -15.04 16.81 6.71
N GLY A 8 -14.01 16.02 6.40
CA GLY A 8 -14.17 14.66 5.87
C GLY A 8 -14.96 13.75 6.80
N VAL A 9 -14.64 13.77 8.09
CA VAL A 9 -15.35 12.99 9.12
C VAL A 9 -16.80 13.46 9.25
N LEU A 10 -17.06 14.78 9.27
CA LEU A 10 -18.41 15.34 9.32
C LEU A 10 -19.24 14.98 8.09
N LEU A 11 -18.65 15.01 6.89
CA LEU A 11 -19.30 14.58 5.65
C LEU A 11 -19.65 13.08 5.68
N VAL A 12 -18.73 12.24 6.17
CA VAL A 12 -18.98 10.78 6.32
C VAL A 12 -20.09 10.51 7.33
N ILE A 13 -20.16 11.26 8.43
CA ILE A 13 -21.24 11.12 9.43
C ILE A 13 -22.59 11.61 8.88
N GLY A 14 -22.59 12.74 8.18
CA GLY A 14 -23.83 13.33 7.64
C GLY A 14 -24.43 12.55 6.47
N LEU A 15 -23.61 11.82 5.70
CA LEU A 15 -24.02 11.07 4.52
C LEU A 15 -24.01 9.53 4.75
N LYS A 16 -24.07 9.09 6.00
CA LYS A 16 -23.98 7.68 6.40
C LYS A 16 -25.03 6.77 5.73
N ASP A 17 -26.15 7.30 5.31
CA ASP A 17 -27.23 6.56 4.66
C ASP A 17 -27.09 6.50 3.13
N ALA A 18 -26.22 7.28 2.52
CA ALA A 18 -25.91 7.22 1.10
C ALA A 18 -24.95 6.05 0.80
N GLY A 19 -25.29 5.13 -0.09
CA GLY A 19 -24.69 3.81 -0.31
C GLY A 19 -23.15 3.70 -0.21
N ILE A 20 -22.38 4.61 -0.85
CA ILE A 20 -20.91 4.61 -0.79
C ILE A 20 -20.42 5.11 0.57
N PHE A 21 -21.00 6.18 1.09
CA PHE A 21 -20.66 6.76 2.39
C PHE A 21 -20.97 5.82 3.55
N LYS A 22 -22.05 5.04 3.45
CA LYS A 22 -22.37 3.99 4.42
C LYS A 22 -21.24 2.94 4.50
N LYS A 23 -20.68 2.53 3.35
CA LYS A 23 -19.55 1.58 3.32
C LYS A 23 -18.30 2.17 3.96
N ILE A 24 -17.99 3.44 3.69
CA ILE A 24 -16.83 4.13 4.30
C ILE A 24 -17.03 4.26 5.80
N TYR A 25 -18.21 4.73 6.22
CA TYR A 25 -18.58 4.86 7.64
C TYR A 25 -18.43 3.51 8.38
N LEU A 26 -18.96 2.42 7.83
CA LEU A 26 -18.88 1.09 8.41
C LEU A 26 -17.43 0.59 8.53
N ARG A 27 -16.56 0.89 7.56
CA ARG A 27 -15.13 0.55 7.63
C ARG A 27 -14.44 1.25 8.80
N PHE A 28 -14.69 2.56 8.99
CA PHE A 28 -14.14 3.31 10.11
C PHE A 28 -14.74 2.87 11.45
N TYR A 29 -16.05 2.64 11.49
CA TYR A 29 -16.73 2.21 12.70
C TYR A 29 -16.22 0.85 13.21
N TYR A 30 -16.11 -0.16 12.32
CA TYR A 30 -15.62 -1.49 12.72
C TYR A 30 -14.10 -1.55 12.86
N PHE A 31 -13.37 -0.60 12.32
CA PHE A 31 -11.96 -0.41 12.64
C PHE A 31 -11.76 -0.02 14.11
N LEU A 32 -12.61 0.89 14.60
CA LEU A 32 -12.55 1.35 16.00
C LEU A 32 -13.18 0.34 16.99
N PHE A 33 -14.24 -0.33 16.55
CA PHE A 33 -15.05 -1.25 17.38
C PHE A 33 -15.22 -2.62 16.71
N PRO A 34 -14.14 -3.39 16.48
CA PRO A 34 -14.21 -4.66 15.75
C PRO A 34 -15.06 -5.71 16.47
N GLU A 35 -15.20 -5.62 17.78
CA GLU A 35 -15.94 -6.56 18.63
C GLU A 35 -17.47 -6.47 18.45
N LYS A 36 -17.98 -5.38 17.89
CA LYS A 36 -19.43 -5.19 17.74
C LYS A 36 -20.06 -6.00 16.59
N ASP A 37 -19.24 -6.49 15.65
CA ASP A 37 -19.72 -7.36 14.56
C ASP A 37 -18.65 -8.39 14.19
N ILE A 38 -18.43 -9.33 15.09
CA ILE A 38 -17.43 -10.41 14.95
C ILE A 38 -17.75 -11.32 13.74
N ALA A 39 -19.02 -11.41 13.32
CA ALA A 39 -19.45 -12.31 12.26
C ALA A 39 -19.22 -11.78 10.83
N ARG A 40 -19.06 -10.47 10.65
CA ARG A 40 -18.96 -9.82 9.33
C ARG A 40 -17.74 -8.90 9.19
N TYR A 41 -17.90 -7.64 9.61
CA TYR A 41 -16.91 -6.59 9.35
C TYR A 41 -15.75 -6.63 10.36
N GLY A 42 -16.01 -6.98 11.62
CA GLY A 42 -14.99 -7.05 12.67
C GLY A 42 -14.10 -8.28 12.55
N TYR A 43 -14.59 -9.37 11.97
CA TYR A 43 -13.88 -10.64 11.83
C TYR A 43 -12.49 -10.49 11.21
N GLN A 44 -12.38 -9.72 10.12
CA GLN A 44 -11.14 -9.53 9.39
C GLN A 44 -10.07 -8.79 10.23
N TYR A 45 -10.47 -7.80 11.04
CA TYR A 45 -9.54 -7.09 11.93
C TYR A 45 -9.02 -7.99 13.06
N ILE A 46 -9.89 -8.83 13.62
CA ILE A 46 -9.50 -9.80 14.65
C ILE A 46 -8.54 -10.83 14.08
N GLN A 47 -8.81 -11.35 12.89
CA GLN A 47 -7.92 -12.28 12.20
C GLN A 47 -6.55 -11.69 11.89
N ILE A 48 -6.46 -10.44 11.42
CA ILE A 48 -5.19 -9.74 11.19
C ILE A 48 -4.38 -9.71 12.48
N ARG A 49 -4.98 -9.27 13.59
CA ARG A 49 -4.31 -9.21 14.89
C ARG A 49 -3.81 -10.57 15.36
N GLN A 50 -4.65 -11.60 15.22
CA GLN A 50 -4.27 -12.97 15.58
C GLN A 50 -3.14 -13.50 14.68
N ALA A 51 -3.19 -13.29 13.38
CA ALA A 51 -2.16 -13.72 12.44
C ALA A 51 -0.80 -13.07 12.74
N LEU A 52 -0.78 -11.76 13.02
CA LEU A 52 0.44 -11.06 13.40
C LEU A 52 1.00 -11.53 14.74
N ALA A 53 0.12 -11.79 15.73
CA ALA A 53 0.53 -12.32 17.03
C ALA A 53 1.12 -13.72 16.93
N VAL A 54 0.53 -14.58 16.11
CA VAL A 54 1.02 -15.95 15.89
C VAL A 54 2.33 -15.96 15.11
N GLY A 55 2.53 -15.05 14.16
CA GLY A 55 3.77 -14.93 13.38
C GLY A 55 5.01 -14.62 14.23
N GLY A 56 4.86 -13.88 15.33
CA GLY A 56 5.97 -13.54 16.23
C GLY A 56 7.17 -12.92 15.50
N LEU A 57 8.38 -13.15 16.01
CA LEU A 57 9.61 -12.62 15.40
C LEU A 57 10.11 -13.48 14.23
N LEU A 58 9.99 -14.79 14.31
CA LEU A 58 10.61 -15.77 13.39
C LEU A 58 9.60 -16.52 12.50
N GLY A 59 8.32 -16.21 12.62
CA GLY A 59 7.25 -16.87 11.89
C GLY A 59 6.60 -18.02 12.67
N ALA A 60 5.38 -18.37 12.29
CA ALA A 60 4.65 -19.49 12.88
C ALA A 60 5.08 -20.80 12.23
N ASP A 61 5.15 -21.87 13.02
CA ASP A 61 5.26 -23.22 12.49
C ASP A 61 4.04 -23.53 11.63
N SER A 62 4.26 -23.67 10.32
CA SER A 62 3.24 -23.79 9.28
C SER A 62 2.20 -24.90 9.50
N ARG A 63 2.51 -25.86 10.37
CA ARG A 63 1.66 -27.03 10.62
C ARG A 63 0.61 -26.82 11.72
N ARG A 64 0.75 -25.79 12.58
CA ARG A 64 -0.06 -25.67 13.79
C ARG A 64 -1.05 -24.49 13.80
N TYR A 65 -0.79 -23.39 13.07
CA TYR A 65 -1.50 -22.13 13.29
C TYR A 65 -1.75 -21.31 12.01
N MET A 66 -1.94 -21.95 10.85
CA MET A 66 -2.36 -21.19 9.66
C MET A 66 -3.84 -20.83 9.78
N PHE A 67 -4.11 -19.58 10.19
CA PHE A 67 -5.44 -19.01 9.96
C PHE A 67 -5.59 -18.76 8.47
N ASP A 68 -6.54 -19.43 7.83
CA ASP A 68 -6.91 -19.15 6.45
C ASP A 68 -7.75 -17.86 6.41
N ILE A 69 -7.06 -16.71 6.33
CA ILE A 69 -7.72 -15.42 6.23
C ILE A 69 -8.30 -15.29 4.82
N ALA A 70 -9.61 -15.11 4.72
CA ALA A 70 -10.27 -14.81 3.45
C ALA A 70 -9.57 -13.62 2.77
N ARG A 71 -9.17 -13.76 1.49
CA ARG A 71 -8.42 -12.80 0.69
C ARG A 71 -6.96 -12.54 1.11
N GLN A 72 -6.34 -13.47 1.83
CA GLN A 72 -4.93 -13.36 2.23
C GLN A 72 -3.96 -13.16 1.06
N ARG A 73 -4.29 -13.70 -0.12
CA ARG A 73 -3.39 -13.67 -1.28
C ARG A 73 -3.35 -12.31 -1.96
N ASP A 74 -4.45 -11.57 -1.91
CA ASP A 74 -4.59 -10.32 -2.65
C ASP A 74 -4.43 -9.11 -1.75
N ASP A 75 -5.31 -8.96 -0.76
CA ASP A 75 -5.40 -7.74 0.03
C ASP A 75 -4.56 -7.79 1.32
N LEU A 76 -4.17 -8.96 1.82
CA LEU A 76 -3.45 -9.13 3.09
C LEU A 76 -2.11 -9.85 2.92
N ALA A 77 -1.45 -9.64 1.77
CA ALA A 77 -0.18 -10.28 1.44
C ALA A 77 0.90 -10.06 2.51
N TYR A 78 1.00 -8.85 3.06
CA TYR A 78 1.96 -8.53 4.12
C TYR A 78 1.64 -9.27 5.43
N VAL A 79 0.36 -9.39 5.81
CA VAL A 79 -0.05 -10.16 7.01
C VAL A 79 0.35 -11.62 6.87
N LYS A 80 0.11 -12.21 5.70
CA LYS A 80 0.50 -13.60 5.42
C LYS A 80 2.02 -13.78 5.48
N LEU A 81 2.77 -12.84 4.91
CA LEU A 81 4.24 -12.86 4.97
C LEU A 81 4.73 -12.85 6.41
N VAL A 82 4.22 -11.94 7.25
CA VAL A 82 4.61 -11.87 8.66
C VAL A 82 4.16 -13.10 9.44
N GLN A 83 2.96 -13.63 9.17
CA GLN A 83 2.48 -14.85 9.81
C GLN A 83 3.38 -16.05 9.53
N THR A 84 3.84 -16.21 8.28
CA THR A 84 4.64 -17.38 7.86
C THR A 84 6.12 -17.23 8.16
N SER A 85 6.68 -16.04 7.93
CA SER A 85 8.12 -15.80 7.96
C SER A 85 8.59 -14.93 9.13
N GLY A 86 7.66 -14.39 9.90
CA GLY A 86 7.93 -13.56 11.07
C GLY A 86 8.06 -12.07 10.80
N ALA A 87 8.04 -11.31 11.89
CA ALA A 87 8.15 -9.85 11.87
C ALA A 87 9.48 -9.36 11.32
N LEU A 88 10.57 -10.12 11.48
CA LEU A 88 11.87 -9.76 10.92
C LEU A 88 11.84 -9.66 9.40
N VAL A 89 11.21 -10.62 8.72
CA VAL A 89 11.04 -10.57 7.26
C VAL A 89 10.11 -9.42 6.87
N GLY A 90 9.07 -9.15 7.65
CA GLY A 90 8.23 -7.97 7.48
C GLY A 90 9.02 -6.65 7.51
N ILE A 91 9.96 -6.51 8.46
CA ILE A 91 10.85 -5.35 8.56
C ILE A 91 11.77 -5.25 7.33
N VAL A 92 12.33 -6.37 6.87
CA VAL A 92 13.18 -6.39 5.65
C VAL A 92 12.39 -5.89 4.44
N VAL A 93 11.13 -6.30 4.29
CA VAL A 93 10.26 -5.81 3.21
C VAL A 93 10.03 -4.30 3.31
N ILE A 94 9.76 -3.78 4.51
CA ILE A 94 9.62 -2.32 4.73
C ILE A 94 10.90 -1.59 4.34
N LEU A 95 12.05 -2.07 4.77
CA LEU A 95 13.36 -1.47 4.42
C LEU A 95 13.59 -1.49 2.91
N THR A 96 13.23 -2.57 2.22
CA THR A 96 13.33 -2.67 0.76
C THR A 96 12.48 -1.59 0.06
N PHE A 97 11.25 -1.36 0.51
CA PHE A 97 10.41 -0.29 -0.03
C PHE A 97 10.96 1.11 0.29
N LEU A 98 11.55 1.32 1.46
CA LEU A 98 12.21 2.58 1.81
C LEU A 98 13.43 2.85 0.90
N LEU A 99 14.21 1.82 0.58
CA LEU A 99 15.31 1.95 -0.38
C LEU A 99 14.80 2.25 -1.78
N LEU A 100 13.74 1.58 -2.23
CA LEU A 100 13.09 1.86 -3.51
C LEU A 100 12.58 3.30 -3.59
N PHE A 101 11.93 3.78 -2.54
CA PHE A 101 11.49 5.17 -2.44
C PHE A 101 12.68 6.15 -2.50
N ARG A 102 13.77 5.87 -1.79
CA ARG A 102 14.98 6.69 -1.80
C ARG A 102 15.58 6.78 -3.20
N GLU A 103 15.69 5.66 -3.92
CA GLU A 103 16.22 5.67 -5.29
C GLU A 103 15.28 6.38 -6.27
N GLY A 104 13.97 6.17 -6.18
CA GLY A 104 13.00 6.93 -6.97
C GLY A 104 13.06 8.45 -6.70
N TYR A 105 13.24 8.86 -5.44
CA TYR A 105 13.47 10.25 -5.06
C TYR A 105 14.74 10.84 -5.72
N LYS A 106 15.86 10.08 -5.73
CA LYS A 106 17.11 10.52 -6.37
C LYS A 106 16.94 10.68 -7.88
N ILE A 107 16.27 9.73 -8.54
CA ILE A 107 15.97 9.80 -9.97
C ILE A 107 15.18 11.07 -10.27
N ALA A 108 14.11 11.32 -9.51
CA ALA A 108 13.28 12.50 -9.68
C ALA A 108 14.05 13.81 -9.47
N ARG A 109 14.96 13.84 -8.49
CA ARG A 109 15.74 15.05 -8.19
C ARG A 109 16.86 15.32 -9.20
N ASN A 110 17.44 14.27 -9.76
CA ASN A 110 18.59 14.39 -10.67
C ASN A 110 18.18 14.54 -12.14
N SER A 111 16.91 14.44 -12.46
CA SER A 111 16.39 14.58 -13.82
C SER A 111 16.41 16.06 -14.25
N ASN A 112 16.98 16.35 -15.41
CA ASN A 112 17.10 17.70 -15.96
C ASN A 112 15.82 18.16 -16.67
N ASN A 113 15.06 17.23 -17.23
CA ASN A 113 13.80 17.51 -17.93
C ASN A 113 12.64 17.56 -16.93
N ARG A 114 11.86 18.64 -16.96
CA ARG A 114 10.70 18.83 -16.07
C ARG A 114 9.64 17.74 -16.19
N PHE A 115 9.43 17.23 -17.40
CA PHE A 115 8.48 16.13 -17.62
C PHE A 115 8.98 14.83 -16.98
N CYS A 116 10.25 14.46 -17.22
CA CYS A 116 10.89 13.29 -16.63
C CYS A 116 10.91 13.37 -15.10
N GLN A 117 11.22 14.57 -14.56
CA GLN A 117 11.17 14.83 -13.12
C GLN A 117 9.76 14.61 -12.55
N GLY A 118 8.73 15.20 -13.18
CA GLY A 118 7.34 15.04 -12.75
C GLY A 118 6.87 13.59 -12.81
N LEU A 119 7.24 12.87 -13.86
CA LEU A 119 6.91 11.45 -14.03
C LEU A 119 7.57 10.58 -12.95
N ALA A 120 8.86 10.78 -12.68
CA ALA A 120 9.58 10.07 -11.61
C ALA A 120 8.98 10.35 -10.22
N TRP A 121 8.60 11.60 -9.94
CA TRP A 121 7.90 11.97 -8.71
C TRP A 121 6.54 11.28 -8.59
N GLY A 122 5.74 11.31 -9.66
CA GLY A 122 4.41 10.69 -9.68
C GLY A 122 4.46 9.19 -9.39
N ILE A 123 5.38 8.47 -10.07
CA ILE A 123 5.55 7.02 -9.87
C ILE A 123 6.06 6.73 -8.45
N THR A 124 7.07 7.46 -7.99
CA THR A 124 7.64 7.27 -6.65
C THR A 124 6.63 7.54 -5.56
N ALA A 125 5.84 8.60 -5.69
CA ALA A 125 4.77 8.93 -4.75
C ALA A 125 3.66 7.87 -4.75
N ASN A 126 3.28 7.35 -5.93
CA ASN A 126 2.29 6.27 -6.04
C ASN A 126 2.76 5.01 -5.31
N ILE A 127 4.01 4.58 -5.53
CA ILE A 127 4.62 3.44 -4.84
C ILE A 127 4.62 3.66 -3.32
N ALA A 128 5.03 4.85 -2.87
CA ALA A 128 5.10 5.18 -1.45
C ALA A 128 3.72 5.16 -0.78
N VAL A 129 2.73 5.83 -1.38
CA VAL A 129 1.36 5.89 -0.84
C VAL A 129 0.74 4.49 -0.80
N GLN A 130 0.86 3.72 -1.89
CA GLN A 130 0.33 2.36 -1.97
C GLN A 130 0.92 1.46 -0.89
N THR A 131 2.24 1.51 -0.70
CA THR A 131 2.95 0.74 0.32
C THR A 131 2.56 1.16 1.74
N LEU A 132 2.51 2.47 2.01
CA LEU A 132 2.12 3.01 3.32
C LEU A 132 0.69 2.62 3.69
N VAL A 133 -0.23 2.75 2.76
CA VAL A 133 -1.64 2.37 2.97
C VAL A 133 -1.75 0.87 3.22
N HIS A 134 -1.05 0.04 2.42
CA HIS A 134 -1.08 -1.42 2.58
C HIS A 134 -0.54 -1.85 3.95
N ILE A 135 0.66 -1.39 4.31
CA ILE A 135 1.27 -1.72 5.61
C ILE A 135 0.44 -1.14 6.76
N GLY A 136 -0.11 0.07 6.57
CA GLY A 136 -0.94 0.75 7.58
C GLY A 136 -2.17 -0.08 7.98
N TYR A 137 -2.95 -0.59 7.02
CA TYR A 137 -4.10 -1.42 7.40
C TYR A 137 -3.70 -2.86 7.79
N CYS A 138 -2.63 -3.40 7.24
CA CYS A 138 -2.10 -4.70 7.66
C CYS A 138 -1.56 -4.69 9.10
N SER A 139 -1.01 -3.56 9.57
CA SER A 139 -0.58 -3.38 10.97
C SER A 139 -1.74 -3.06 11.92
N GLY A 140 -2.95 -2.87 11.41
CA GLY A 140 -4.11 -2.47 12.19
C GLY A 140 -4.12 -0.99 12.59
N SER A 141 -3.30 -0.14 11.94
CA SER A 141 -3.24 1.31 12.19
C SER A 141 -4.23 2.11 11.35
N MET A 142 -4.79 1.50 10.29
CA MET A 142 -5.72 2.13 9.36
C MET A 142 -6.88 1.18 9.04
N PRO A 143 -8.05 1.71 8.63
CA PRO A 143 -9.15 0.89 8.11
C PRO A 143 -8.72 0.09 6.87
N ILE A 144 -9.22 -1.13 6.72
CA ILE A 144 -8.93 -1.99 5.58
C ILE A 144 -9.45 -1.35 4.30
N THR A 145 -8.54 -1.02 3.38
CA THR A 145 -8.85 -0.37 2.10
C THR A 145 -8.86 -1.34 0.91
N GLY A 146 -8.14 -2.46 1.02
CA GLY A 146 -7.99 -3.43 -0.06
C GLY A 146 -6.99 -2.98 -1.15
N VAL A 147 -6.08 -2.06 -0.84
CA VAL A 147 -4.99 -1.65 -1.75
C VAL A 147 -3.93 -2.76 -1.77
N PRO A 148 -3.62 -3.36 -2.94
CA PRO A 148 -2.65 -4.45 -3.01
C PRO A 148 -1.22 -3.95 -2.77
N LEU A 149 -0.34 -4.79 -2.19
CA LEU A 149 1.09 -4.49 -2.09
C LEU A 149 1.79 -4.80 -3.41
N LEU A 150 2.65 -3.88 -3.86
CA LEU A 150 3.43 -4.08 -5.08
C LEU A 150 4.23 -5.39 -4.98
N PHE A 151 4.24 -6.17 -6.06
CA PHE A 151 4.92 -7.47 -6.22
C PHE A 151 4.43 -8.61 -5.31
N PHE A 152 3.84 -8.33 -4.16
CA PHE A 152 3.45 -9.36 -3.18
C PHE A 152 2.00 -9.82 -3.33
N SER A 153 1.11 -8.98 -3.84
CA SER A 153 -0.29 -9.35 -4.05
C SER A 153 -0.45 -10.16 -5.33
N ALA A 154 -1.24 -11.23 -5.28
CA ALA A 154 -1.35 -12.23 -6.34
C ALA A 154 -2.11 -11.78 -7.61
N GLY A 155 -2.53 -10.52 -7.70
CA GLY A 155 -3.22 -9.98 -8.88
C GLY A 155 -2.28 -9.78 -10.07
N TYR A 156 -2.55 -10.42 -11.22
CA TYR A 156 -1.74 -10.25 -12.44
C TYR A 156 -1.63 -8.79 -12.88
N THR A 157 -2.69 -8.02 -12.77
CA THR A 157 -2.72 -6.59 -13.09
C THR A 157 -1.83 -5.78 -12.14
N ASN A 158 -1.78 -6.13 -10.86
CA ASN A 158 -0.92 -5.48 -9.88
C ASN A 158 0.56 -5.74 -10.18
N ILE A 159 0.93 -6.98 -10.50
CA ILE A 159 2.30 -7.35 -10.87
C ILE A 159 2.71 -6.63 -12.16
N ALA A 160 1.87 -6.65 -13.19
CA ALA A 160 2.15 -5.96 -14.45
C ALA A 160 2.34 -4.45 -14.26
N SER A 161 1.46 -3.82 -13.51
CA SER A 161 1.55 -2.38 -13.21
C SER A 161 2.79 -2.05 -12.37
N SER A 162 3.15 -2.90 -11.42
CA SER A 162 4.37 -2.73 -10.60
C SER A 162 5.63 -2.82 -11.46
N LEU A 163 5.70 -3.81 -12.35
CA LEU A 163 6.83 -3.97 -13.29
C LEU A 163 6.93 -2.78 -14.24
N MET A 164 5.81 -2.29 -14.77
CA MET A 164 5.79 -1.11 -15.63
C MET A 164 6.31 0.13 -14.91
N GLN A 165 5.88 0.38 -13.68
CA GLN A 165 6.37 1.50 -12.87
C GLN A 165 7.89 1.45 -12.65
N ILE A 166 8.42 0.27 -12.32
CA ILE A 166 9.88 0.10 -12.14
C ILE A 166 10.62 0.24 -13.46
N ALA A 167 10.09 -0.32 -14.56
CA ALA A 167 10.71 -0.18 -15.88
C ALA A 167 10.84 1.30 -16.29
N VAL A 168 9.78 2.08 -16.08
CA VAL A 168 9.81 3.53 -16.37
C VAL A 168 10.82 4.25 -15.46
N LEU A 169 10.88 3.95 -14.16
CA LEU A 169 11.89 4.53 -13.27
C LEU A 169 13.32 4.16 -13.69
N LEU A 170 13.56 2.94 -14.16
CA LEU A 170 14.85 2.52 -14.67
C LEU A 170 15.21 3.26 -15.97
N MET A 171 14.28 3.43 -16.90
CA MET A 171 14.50 4.23 -18.11
C MET A 171 14.84 5.68 -17.78
N LEU A 172 14.17 6.27 -16.81
CA LEU A 172 14.48 7.64 -16.34
C LEU A 172 15.85 7.71 -15.68
N SER A 173 16.27 6.67 -14.96
CA SER A 173 17.58 6.61 -14.30
C SER A 173 18.75 6.56 -15.28
N THR A 174 18.56 6.02 -16.48
CA THR A 174 19.60 5.93 -17.53
C THR A 174 19.72 7.19 -18.37
N GLY A 175 18.83 8.18 -18.18
CA GLY A 175 18.78 9.40 -19.00
C GLY A 175 18.30 9.16 -20.45
N PHE A 176 17.92 7.92 -20.80
CA PHE A 176 17.49 7.56 -22.16
C PHE A 176 16.30 8.42 -22.63
N MET A 177 15.31 8.62 -21.78
CA MET A 177 14.15 9.46 -22.10
C MET A 177 14.49 10.96 -22.19
N GLU A 178 15.49 11.43 -21.45
CA GLU A 178 15.92 12.84 -21.54
C GLU A 178 16.55 13.17 -22.89
N GLY A 179 17.27 12.21 -23.48
CA GLY A 179 17.84 12.36 -24.82
C GLY A 179 16.80 12.40 -25.94
N GLU A 180 15.75 11.61 -25.84
CA GLU A 180 14.68 11.58 -26.87
C GLU A 180 13.73 12.78 -26.79
N ILE A 181 13.40 13.25 -25.58
CA ILE A 181 12.44 14.36 -25.36
C ILE A 181 13.13 15.73 -25.56
N GLY A 182 14.46 15.79 -25.44
CA GLY A 182 15.24 17.04 -25.59
C GLY A 182 15.36 17.57 -27.02
N TYR A 183 14.85 16.87 -28.03
CA TYR A 183 14.93 17.29 -29.44
C TYR A 183 13.77 18.21 -29.89
N GLU A 184 12.81 18.54 -29.04
CA GLU A 184 11.64 19.36 -29.37
C GLU A 184 11.55 20.69 -28.57
N GLU A 185 12.64 21.42 -28.30
CA GLU A 185 12.51 22.85 -28.06
C GLU A 185 12.65 23.55 -29.42
N PRO A 186 11.56 24.08 -30.01
CA PRO A 186 11.70 24.99 -31.15
C PRO A 186 12.33 26.27 -30.65
N ASP A 187 13.44 26.63 -31.25
CA ASP A 187 14.07 27.97 -31.12
C ASP A 187 12.99 29.04 -31.34
N VAL A 188 12.65 29.79 -30.30
CA VAL A 188 11.87 31.02 -30.36
C VAL A 188 12.75 32.17 -29.85
#